data_87b0dc777bfb6844751faa7f2fc8b690
#
_entry.id   87b0dc777bfb6844751faa7f2fc8b690
#
_cell.length_a   1.000
_cell.length_b   1.000
_cell.length_c   1.000
_cell.angle_alpha   90.00
_cell.angle_beta   90.00
_cell.angle_gamma   90.00
#
_symmetry.space_group_name_H-M   'P 1'
#
loop_
_entity.id
_entity.type
_entity.pdbx_description
1 polymer ?
#
loop_
_entity_poly.entity_id
_entity_poly.type
_entity_poly.pdbx_seq_one_letter_code
_entity_poly.pdbx_strand_id
1 'polypeptide(L)'
;MKVGPITGLLLAVAASAQAGEILRPRLATAVVEWPAAFSAVSGIGGLQVKPREGDRDVFKRLNAASERYLPDVAASAVPVLAPLDIETLLHDQVKIATGTPGTSANGEEYFFGFHAPRFFLAGPAGYHAVFSIQTTDIRELSDISLPDPVEIHISGFRIYHELEDYPTPEMRPVPALEARYPGLRRTYAEGHLRYLFTRFGVPYVVSIECFDGRPRLLRLICTQADRIAVHFINALRLVGGTPQDLAPPEPPLAVRPLLLSPTFTYYGPGKIFPGSGFRNAPGRADYTVYAPMRFPLEEAPAYANSQIYRPRSGKGRDASTEYAYPWRDNFCERRGFAVGQCPGGIGHQGQDLRPAPCREPLGNDRCDPAHNLVAVRSGAIMRSPKQEAVYIVVNNANEHIRFRYLHMEPRKMDEENLLSWRNVREGELIGQVSTYSKKENGTTYHLHFDIQVPTKYGWVFVNPYMTLVVAYERLIGGRGTELFDAPRAAQASENGPTVGPRPAASPPPEKTPKLRRGERRDKDTPGASEAFTTNAPNTGE
;
A
#
# COMPACT_ATOMS: atom_id res chain seq x y z
N MET A 1 30.11 -56.68 50.12
CA MET A 1 29.85 -55.30 49.67
C MET A 1 29.17 -55.37 48.31
N LYS A 2 27.89 -55.05 48.24
CA LYS A 2 27.10 -55.02 46.96
C LYS A 2 27.02 -53.60 46.52
N VAL A 3 27.53 -53.29 45.30
CA VAL A 3 27.44 -51.99 44.64
C VAL A 3 26.17 -52.02 43.83
N GLY A 4 25.22 -51.13 44.14
CA GLY A 4 23.97 -50.93 43.39
C GLY A 4 24.18 -49.95 42.20
N PRO A 5 23.39 -50.06 41.12
CA PRO A 5 23.51 -49.18 39.95
C PRO A 5 22.89 -47.79 40.22
N ILE A 6 23.64 -46.75 39.91
CA ILE A 6 23.16 -45.36 39.91
C ILE A 6 22.41 -45.15 38.59
N THR A 7 21.09 -45.02 38.70
CA THR A 7 20.23 -44.66 37.57
C THR A 7 20.32 -43.15 37.38
N GLY A 8 21.06 -42.70 36.37
CA GLY A 8 21.12 -41.30 35.97
C GLY A 8 19.80 -40.87 35.33
N LEU A 9 19.09 -39.93 35.97
CA LEU A 9 17.90 -39.27 35.46
C LEU A 9 18.35 -38.22 34.43
N LEU A 10 18.22 -38.52 33.15
CA LEU A 10 18.38 -37.54 32.07
C LEU A 10 17.17 -36.58 32.09
N LEU A 11 17.34 -35.40 32.67
CA LEU A 11 16.42 -34.28 32.49
C LEU A 11 16.56 -33.79 31.03
N ALA A 12 15.61 -34.16 30.20
CA ALA A 12 15.41 -33.53 28.92
C ALA A 12 14.89 -32.09 29.16
N VAL A 13 15.77 -31.12 29.10
CA VAL A 13 15.38 -29.70 29.02
C VAL A 13 14.73 -29.50 27.64
N ALA A 14 13.41 -29.53 27.61
CA ALA A 14 12.67 -29.06 26.45
C ALA A 14 12.96 -27.56 26.30
N ALA A 15 13.79 -27.18 25.35
CA ALA A 15 13.93 -25.81 24.96
C ALA A 15 12.56 -25.35 24.42
N SER A 16 11.79 -24.65 25.22
CA SER A 16 10.61 -23.94 24.75
C SER A 16 11.09 -22.91 23.76
N ALA A 17 10.84 -23.14 22.47
CA ALA A 17 11.03 -22.13 21.45
C ALA A 17 10.18 -20.91 21.86
N GLN A 18 10.83 -19.82 22.19
CA GLN A 18 10.17 -18.58 22.60
C GLN A 18 9.51 -17.98 21.35
N ALA A 19 8.20 -17.71 21.43
CA ALA A 19 7.51 -16.92 20.41
C ALA A 19 8.24 -15.58 20.21
N GLY A 20 8.34 -15.12 18.95
CA GLY A 20 9.00 -13.86 18.66
C GLY A 20 8.38 -12.71 19.43
N GLU A 21 9.22 -11.83 19.97
CA GLU A 21 8.76 -10.64 20.68
C GLU A 21 8.05 -9.70 19.71
N ILE A 22 6.84 -9.24 20.08
CA ILE A 22 6.10 -8.26 19.31
C ILE A 22 6.82 -6.92 19.41
N LEU A 23 7.12 -6.35 18.25
CA LEU A 23 7.79 -5.07 18.11
C LEU A 23 6.79 -3.94 17.89
N ARG A 24 7.15 -2.74 18.32
CA ARG A 24 6.47 -1.50 17.97
C ARG A 24 7.10 -0.86 16.74
N PRO A 25 6.34 -0.11 15.92
CA PRO A 25 6.93 0.65 14.84
C PRO A 25 7.84 1.75 15.41
N ARG A 26 8.95 2.01 14.71
CA ARG A 26 9.81 3.16 15.00
C ARG A 26 9.31 4.35 14.23
N LEU A 27 9.07 5.45 14.94
CA LEU A 27 8.60 6.71 14.37
C LEU A 27 9.68 7.77 14.47
N ALA A 28 9.84 8.53 13.39
CA ALA A 28 10.62 9.76 13.36
C ALA A 28 9.70 10.96 13.18
N THR A 29 10.17 12.12 13.62
CA THR A 29 9.40 13.36 13.57
C THR A 29 10.20 14.43 12.85
N ALA A 30 9.59 15.10 11.87
CA ALA A 30 10.18 16.27 11.23
C ALA A 30 10.16 17.48 12.16
N VAL A 31 11.24 18.22 12.19
CA VAL A 31 11.33 19.53 12.86
C VAL A 31 10.89 20.60 11.87
N VAL A 32 9.69 21.16 12.08
CA VAL A 32 9.10 22.10 11.14
C VAL A 32 9.67 23.50 11.33
N GLU A 33 10.27 24.04 10.28
CA GLU A 33 10.86 25.38 10.23
C GLU A 33 9.81 26.43 9.85
N TRP A 34 8.86 26.72 10.73
CA TRP A 34 7.80 27.69 10.50
C TRP A 34 8.30 29.09 10.14
N PRO A 35 9.38 29.65 10.73
CA PRO A 35 9.91 30.94 10.30
C PRO A 35 10.30 30.97 8.82
N ALA A 36 10.84 29.89 8.27
CA ALA A 36 11.14 29.80 6.85
C ALA A 36 9.86 29.74 5.98
N ALA A 37 8.82 29.06 6.47
CA ALA A 37 7.52 29.03 5.81
C ALA A 37 6.85 30.42 5.82
N PHE A 38 6.90 31.15 6.93
CA PHE A 38 6.40 32.53 7.00
C PHE A 38 7.12 33.45 6.02
N SER A 39 8.43 33.37 5.95
CA SER A 39 9.23 34.18 5.01
C SER A 39 8.85 33.91 3.55
N ALA A 40 8.47 32.67 3.22
CA ALA A 40 8.10 32.28 1.86
C ALA A 40 6.75 32.88 1.39
N VAL A 41 5.86 33.26 2.31
CA VAL A 41 4.54 33.86 2.00
C VAL A 41 4.47 35.35 2.31
N SER A 42 5.53 35.93 2.88
CA SER A 42 5.59 37.38 3.14
C SER A 42 5.56 38.15 1.83
N GLY A 43 4.58 39.05 1.67
CA GLY A 43 4.38 39.86 0.46
C GLY A 43 3.40 39.28 -0.55
N ILE A 44 2.94 38.05 -0.42
CA ILE A 44 1.91 37.47 -1.29
C ILE A 44 0.57 38.19 -1.03
N GLY A 45 -0.12 38.64 -2.11
CA GLY A 45 -1.44 39.22 -2.04
C GLY A 45 -1.59 40.43 -1.10
N GLY A 46 -0.54 41.24 -0.93
CA GLY A 46 -0.55 42.40 -0.05
C GLY A 46 -0.49 42.06 1.45
N LEU A 47 -0.10 40.83 1.79
CA LEU A 47 0.18 40.39 3.16
C LEU A 47 1.41 41.09 3.70
N GLN A 48 1.27 42.34 4.19
CA GLN A 48 2.34 43.00 4.92
C GLN A 48 2.40 42.44 6.34
N VAL A 49 3.49 41.80 6.68
CA VAL A 49 3.71 41.20 8.00
C VAL A 49 4.67 42.10 8.79
N LYS A 50 4.22 42.60 9.93
CA LYS A 50 5.12 43.15 10.94
C LYS A 50 5.82 41.96 11.62
N PRO A 51 7.17 41.95 11.71
CA PRO A 51 7.86 40.85 12.41
C PRO A 51 7.37 40.75 13.87
N ARG A 52 6.95 39.54 14.28
CA ARG A 52 6.57 39.07 15.62
C ARG A 52 5.11 38.88 15.99
N GLU A 53 4.14 39.65 15.48
CA GLU A 53 2.71 39.40 15.77
C GLU A 53 1.93 38.88 14.56
N GLY A 54 2.44 39.12 13.35
CA GLY A 54 1.75 38.84 12.10
C GLY A 54 1.84 37.40 11.58
N ASP A 55 2.77 36.59 12.08
CA ASP A 55 3.06 35.30 11.46
C ASP A 55 1.87 34.32 11.53
N ARG A 56 1.20 34.24 12.68
CA ARG A 56 0.00 33.40 12.84
C ARG A 56 -1.18 33.90 12.02
N ASP A 57 -1.33 35.20 11.84
CA ASP A 57 -2.44 35.81 11.10
C ASP A 57 -2.29 35.60 9.60
N VAL A 58 -1.07 35.52 9.08
CA VAL A 58 -0.82 35.15 7.69
C VAL A 58 -1.35 33.75 7.39
N PHE A 59 -1.00 32.76 8.23
CA PHE A 59 -1.49 31.41 8.03
C PHE A 59 -2.99 31.26 8.26
N LYS A 60 -3.59 32.00 9.18
CA LYS A 60 -5.06 32.06 9.32
C LYS A 60 -5.71 32.56 8.02
N ARG A 61 -5.16 33.58 7.39
CA ARG A 61 -5.68 34.10 6.11
C ARG A 61 -5.48 33.12 4.97
N LEU A 62 -4.31 32.46 4.87
CA LEU A 62 -4.06 31.40 3.89
C LEU A 62 -5.02 30.24 4.07
N ASN A 63 -5.17 29.75 5.30
CA ASN A 63 -6.10 28.66 5.62
C ASN A 63 -7.54 29.05 5.24
N ALA A 64 -8.01 30.22 5.64
CA ALA A 64 -9.34 30.70 5.30
C ALA A 64 -9.57 30.83 3.78
N ALA A 65 -8.56 31.25 3.02
CA ALA A 65 -8.64 31.33 1.57
C ALA A 65 -8.70 29.95 0.92
N SER A 66 -7.93 29.00 1.43
CA SER A 66 -7.79 27.65 0.86
C SER A 66 -8.89 26.68 1.29
N GLU A 67 -9.59 26.97 2.41
CA GLU A 67 -10.56 26.06 3.06
C GLU A 67 -11.64 25.53 2.11
N ARG A 68 -12.11 26.37 1.18
CA ARG A 68 -13.12 25.96 0.19
C ARG A 68 -12.63 24.81 -0.71
N TYR A 69 -11.34 24.74 -0.99
CA TYR A 69 -10.73 23.79 -1.92
C TYR A 69 -9.95 22.69 -1.22
N LEU A 70 -9.48 22.97 -0.01
CA LEU A 70 -8.68 22.09 0.85
C LEU A 70 -9.30 22.08 2.25
N PRO A 71 -10.42 21.36 2.45
CA PRO A 71 -11.13 21.34 3.72
C PRO A 71 -10.22 20.92 4.88
N ASP A 72 -10.36 21.57 6.03
CA ASP A 72 -9.55 21.32 7.22
C ASP A 72 -8.03 21.54 7.00
N VAL A 73 -7.62 22.37 6.02
CA VAL A 73 -6.20 22.65 5.75
C VAL A 73 -5.46 23.16 7.00
N ALA A 74 -6.15 23.86 7.86
CA ALA A 74 -5.64 24.35 9.14
C ALA A 74 -5.29 23.24 10.15
N ALA A 75 -5.80 22.00 9.96
CA ALA A 75 -5.48 20.88 10.81
C ALA A 75 -4.05 20.33 10.57
N SER A 76 -3.43 20.67 9.43
CA SER A 76 -2.06 20.26 9.14
C SER A 76 -1.05 20.91 10.07
N ALA A 77 -0.28 20.08 10.78
CA ALA A 77 0.86 20.53 11.59
C ALA A 77 2.15 20.76 10.78
N VAL A 78 2.05 20.69 9.44
CA VAL A 78 3.14 21.02 8.53
C VAL A 78 2.66 22.01 7.46
N PRO A 79 3.55 22.82 6.87
CA PRO A 79 3.20 23.70 5.75
C PRO A 79 2.62 22.89 4.59
N VAL A 80 1.44 23.26 4.09
CA VAL A 80 0.75 22.55 3.00
C VAL A 80 1.17 23.12 1.67
N LEU A 81 1.70 22.26 0.80
CA LEU A 81 2.03 22.57 -0.59
C LEU A 81 0.96 21.98 -1.52
N ALA A 82 0.40 22.80 -2.39
CA ALA A 82 -0.59 22.38 -3.39
C ALA A 82 -0.43 23.19 -4.69
N PRO A 83 -0.91 22.68 -5.83
CA PRO A 83 -0.92 23.42 -7.09
C PRO A 83 -2.11 24.41 -7.12
N LEU A 84 -2.18 25.28 -6.13
CA LEU A 84 -3.25 26.26 -5.97
C LEU A 84 -2.66 27.67 -6.07
N ASP A 85 -3.15 28.47 -6.99
CA ASP A 85 -2.76 29.89 -7.13
C ASP A 85 -3.38 30.73 -6.02
N ILE A 86 -2.76 30.63 -4.86
CA ILE A 86 -3.21 31.30 -3.65
C ILE A 86 -3.13 32.83 -3.76
N GLU A 87 -2.24 33.34 -4.61
CA GLU A 87 -2.06 34.78 -4.81
C GLU A 87 -3.25 35.37 -5.56
N THR A 88 -3.63 34.78 -6.67
CA THR A 88 -4.82 35.16 -7.42
C THR A 88 -6.09 34.96 -6.58
N LEU A 89 -6.18 33.85 -5.85
CA LEU A 89 -7.30 33.56 -4.98
C LEU A 89 -7.49 34.61 -3.88
N LEU A 90 -6.43 35.00 -3.20
CA LEU A 90 -6.48 36.06 -2.17
C LEU A 90 -6.88 37.42 -2.76
N HIS A 91 -6.37 37.76 -3.94
CA HIS A 91 -6.72 38.99 -4.64
C HIS A 91 -8.20 39.02 -5.02
N ASP A 92 -8.74 37.94 -5.54
CA ASP A 92 -10.15 37.85 -5.93
C ASP A 92 -11.09 37.86 -4.74
N GLN A 93 -10.72 37.27 -3.59
CA GLN A 93 -11.48 37.39 -2.37
C GLN A 93 -11.61 38.84 -1.89
N VAL A 94 -10.56 39.66 -2.02
CA VAL A 94 -10.62 41.09 -1.71
C VAL A 94 -11.59 41.83 -2.66
N LYS A 95 -11.56 41.50 -3.97
CA LYS A 95 -12.50 42.07 -4.95
C LYS A 95 -13.95 41.72 -4.60
N ILE A 96 -14.23 40.46 -4.31
CA ILE A 96 -15.59 40.01 -3.91
C ILE A 96 -16.06 40.75 -2.67
N ALA A 97 -15.21 40.89 -1.65
CA ALA A 97 -15.51 41.61 -0.44
C ALA A 97 -15.79 43.12 -0.66
N THR A 98 -15.25 43.70 -1.75
CA THR A 98 -15.46 45.07 -2.17
C THR A 98 -16.57 45.24 -3.21
N GLY A 99 -17.35 44.17 -3.53
CA GLY A 99 -18.49 44.21 -4.44
C GLY A 99 -18.15 44.10 -5.91
N THR A 100 -16.93 43.71 -6.25
CA THR A 100 -16.53 43.45 -7.64
C THR A 100 -16.72 41.95 -7.97
N PRO A 101 -17.33 41.55 -9.10
CA PRO A 101 -17.50 40.15 -9.46
C PRO A 101 -16.13 39.44 -9.55
N GLY A 102 -16.00 38.33 -8.83
CA GLY A 102 -14.85 37.42 -8.97
C GLY A 102 -14.92 36.62 -10.28
N THR A 103 -13.78 36.12 -10.73
CA THR A 103 -13.58 35.60 -12.08
C THR A 103 -14.12 34.20 -12.34
N SER A 104 -14.49 33.37 -11.34
CA SER A 104 -15.03 32.04 -11.64
C SER A 104 -16.02 31.48 -10.61
N ALA A 105 -17.03 30.78 -11.15
CA ALA A 105 -17.99 30.01 -10.35
C ALA A 105 -17.42 28.66 -9.84
N ASN A 106 -16.48 28.06 -10.56
CA ASN A 106 -16.04 26.67 -10.33
C ASN A 106 -14.65 26.54 -9.68
N GLY A 107 -13.82 27.60 -9.70
CA GLY A 107 -12.49 27.61 -9.04
C GLY A 107 -11.41 26.74 -9.70
N GLU A 108 -11.68 26.05 -10.80
CA GLU A 108 -10.72 25.21 -11.51
C GLU A 108 -9.53 25.99 -12.05
N GLU A 109 -9.72 27.24 -12.40
CA GLU A 109 -8.67 28.14 -12.91
C GLU A 109 -7.54 28.38 -11.93
N TYR A 110 -7.80 28.23 -10.61
CA TYR A 110 -6.76 28.43 -9.59
C TYR A 110 -5.78 27.25 -9.50
N PHE A 111 -6.02 26.13 -10.17
CA PHE A 111 -5.22 24.91 -10.01
C PHE A 111 -4.16 24.68 -11.09
N PHE A 112 -3.77 25.69 -11.86
CA PHE A 112 -2.74 25.58 -12.90
C PHE A 112 -2.98 24.44 -13.91
N GLY A 113 -4.25 24.18 -14.23
CA GLY A 113 -4.67 23.09 -15.13
C GLY A 113 -4.86 21.74 -14.47
N PHE A 114 -4.66 21.63 -13.15
CA PHE A 114 -5.07 20.46 -12.38
C PHE A 114 -6.53 20.60 -11.93
N HIS A 115 -7.20 19.47 -11.75
CA HIS A 115 -8.50 19.46 -11.08
C HIS A 115 -8.33 19.66 -9.58
N ALA A 116 -9.35 20.21 -8.93
CA ALA A 116 -9.41 20.26 -7.47
C ALA A 116 -9.18 18.85 -6.87
N PRO A 117 -8.59 18.74 -5.67
CA PRO A 117 -8.21 17.44 -5.14
C PRO A 117 -9.45 16.57 -4.91
N ARG A 118 -9.42 15.36 -5.45
CA ARG A 118 -10.44 14.35 -5.17
C ARG A 118 -10.30 13.71 -3.79
N PHE A 119 -9.19 13.96 -3.12
CA PHE A 119 -8.92 13.59 -1.74
C PHE A 119 -7.91 14.56 -1.14
N PHE A 120 -8.22 15.06 0.04
CA PHE A 120 -7.32 15.86 0.86
C PHE A 120 -7.55 15.52 2.32
N LEU A 121 -6.51 15.16 3.03
CA LEU A 121 -6.58 14.91 4.47
C LEU A 121 -5.40 15.57 5.15
N ALA A 122 -5.70 16.52 6.02
CA ALA A 122 -4.74 17.21 6.87
C ALA A 122 -4.91 16.80 8.33
N GLY A 123 -3.82 16.82 9.09
CA GLY A 123 -3.86 16.48 10.51
C GLY A 123 -2.50 16.65 11.20
N PRO A 124 -2.41 16.25 12.48
CA PRO A 124 -1.21 16.40 13.29
C PRO A 124 0.02 15.65 12.75
N ALA A 125 -0.17 14.57 12.02
CA ALA A 125 0.94 13.80 11.45
C ALA A 125 1.42 14.31 10.08
N GLY A 126 0.72 15.28 9.49
CA GLY A 126 1.02 15.85 8.19
C GLY A 126 -0.21 15.97 7.29
N TYR A 127 -0.02 15.89 5.96
CA TYR A 127 -1.15 15.87 5.04
C TYR A 127 -0.91 14.93 3.87
N HIS A 128 -2.01 14.56 3.21
CA HIS A 128 -2.01 13.83 1.95
C HIS A 128 -3.09 14.41 1.03
N ALA A 129 -2.73 14.64 -0.24
CA ALA A 129 -3.65 15.12 -1.26
C ALA A 129 -3.50 14.31 -2.55
N VAL A 130 -4.62 14.12 -3.26
CA VAL A 130 -4.69 13.48 -4.57
C VAL A 130 -5.33 14.45 -5.55
N PHE A 131 -4.52 14.94 -6.48
CA PHE A 131 -4.94 15.76 -7.60
C PHE A 131 -5.04 14.91 -8.86
N SER A 132 -5.69 15.42 -9.88
CA SER A 132 -5.69 14.80 -11.20
C SER A 132 -5.53 15.85 -12.30
N ILE A 133 -5.11 15.39 -13.47
CA ILE A 133 -4.92 16.23 -14.64
C ILE A 133 -5.40 15.49 -15.88
N GLN A 134 -6.16 16.16 -16.71
CA GLN A 134 -6.39 15.74 -18.09
C GLN A 134 -5.26 16.31 -18.93
N THR A 135 -4.38 15.47 -19.43
CA THR A 135 -3.15 15.89 -20.11
C THR A 135 -3.41 16.69 -21.39
N THR A 136 -4.56 16.48 -22.04
CA THR A 136 -5.00 17.22 -23.23
C THR A 136 -5.31 18.69 -22.95
N ASP A 137 -5.60 19.04 -21.70
CA ASP A 137 -5.98 20.41 -21.31
C ASP A 137 -4.76 21.31 -21.11
N ILE A 138 -3.56 20.72 -21.09
CA ILE A 138 -2.30 21.43 -20.95
C ILE A 138 -1.49 21.31 -22.24
N ARG A 139 -1.19 22.44 -22.87
CA ARG A 139 -0.49 22.51 -24.16
C ARG A 139 0.82 21.72 -24.17
N GLU A 140 1.62 21.83 -23.10
CA GLU A 140 2.92 21.19 -22.97
C GLU A 140 2.84 19.67 -22.76
N LEU A 141 1.65 19.15 -22.46
CA LEU A 141 1.37 17.74 -22.20
C LEU A 141 0.39 17.12 -23.19
N SER A 142 -0.11 17.90 -24.16
CA SER A 142 -1.17 17.49 -25.09
C SER A 142 -0.81 16.33 -26.02
N ASP A 143 0.49 16.02 -26.15
CA ASP A 143 0.98 14.83 -26.85
C ASP A 143 0.83 13.54 -26.02
N ILE A 144 0.49 13.63 -24.73
CA ILE A 144 0.19 12.50 -23.85
C ILE A 144 -1.32 12.27 -23.91
N SER A 145 -1.77 11.33 -24.72
CA SER A 145 -3.20 10.99 -24.83
C SER A 145 -3.51 9.77 -23.98
N LEU A 146 -4.29 9.96 -22.92
CA LEU A 146 -4.77 8.92 -22.01
C LEU A 146 -6.30 9.04 -21.88
N PRO A 147 -7.03 7.93 -21.76
CA PRO A 147 -8.49 7.95 -21.65
C PRO A 147 -8.97 8.53 -20.32
N ASP A 148 -8.21 8.32 -19.26
CA ASP A 148 -8.55 8.74 -17.90
C ASP A 148 -7.58 9.84 -17.44
N PRO A 149 -8.03 10.74 -16.54
CA PRO A 149 -7.15 11.71 -15.90
C PRO A 149 -6.02 11.02 -15.13
N VAL A 150 -4.83 11.62 -15.16
CA VAL A 150 -3.67 11.12 -14.43
C VAL A 150 -3.73 11.62 -12.99
N GLU A 151 -3.65 10.71 -12.03
CA GLU A 151 -3.59 11.04 -10.61
C GLU A 151 -2.18 11.34 -10.14
N ILE A 152 -2.06 12.39 -9.33
CA ILE A 152 -0.83 12.83 -8.69
C ILE A 152 -1.07 12.96 -7.21
N HIS A 153 -0.25 12.27 -6.43
CA HIS A 153 -0.29 12.32 -4.99
C HIS A 153 0.80 13.25 -4.46
N ILE A 154 0.47 14.07 -3.48
CA ILE A 154 1.46 14.80 -2.68
C ILE A 154 1.21 14.54 -1.20
N SER A 155 2.28 14.36 -0.46
CA SER A 155 2.25 14.23 1.00
C SER A 155 3.38 15.04 1.62
N GLY A 156 3.08 15.66 2.77
CA GLY A 156 4.08 16.24 3.68
C GLY A 156 3.97 15.53 5.02
N PHE A 157 5.08 15.03 5.55
CA PHE A 157 5.09 14.18 6.73
C PHE A 157 5.73 14.86 7.94
N ARG A 158 4.94 15.09 9.00
CA ARG A 158 5.49 15.39 10.32
C ARG A 158 5.95 14.09 10.99
N ILE A 159 5.14 13.02 10.92
CA ILE A 159 5.45 11.70 11.46
C ILE A 159 5.67 10.75 10.30
N TYR A 160 6.76 10.00 10.35
CA TYR A 160 7.07 8.95 9.37
C TYR A 160 7.78 7.76 10.05
N HIS A 161 7.68 6.59 9.41
CA HIS A 161 8.25 5.36 9.92
C HIS A 161 9.71 5.20 9.48
N GLU A 162 10.53 4.72 10.38
CA GLU A 162 11.89 4.24 10.11
C GLU A 162 11.87 2.72 10.00
N LEU A 163 12.13 2.22 8.80
CA LEU A 163 12.15 0.80 8.50
C LEU A 163 13.60 0.34 8.38
N GLU A 164 14.05 -0.56 9.27
CA GLU A 164 15.47 -0.96 9.39
C GLU A 164 16.05 -1.52 8.09
N ASP A 165 15.30 -2.36 7.39
CA ASP A 165 15.78 -3.06 6.21
C ASP A 165 15.09 -2.59 4.91
N TYR A 166 14.52 -1.39 4.90
CA TYR A 166 14.00 -0.86 3.65
C TYR A 166 15.18 -0.45 2.76
N PRO A 167 15.32 -1.04 1.57
CA PRO A 167 16.43 -0.71 0.70
C PRO A 167 16.35 0.74 0.29
N THR A 168 17.46 1.49 0.45
CA THR A 168 17.53 2.85 -0.06
C THR A 168 17.34 2.82 -1.58
N PRO A 169 16.27 3.43 -2.12
CA PRO A 169 16.04 3.41 -3.55
C PRO A 169 17.12 4.23 -4.27
N GLU A 170 17.45 3.84 -5.51
CA GLU A 170 18.31 4.66 -6.36
C GLU A 170 17.66 6.03 -6.58
N MET A 171 18.38 7.09 -6.18
CA MET A 171 17.92 8.47 -6.25
C MET A 171 18.70 9.24 -7.30
N ARG A 172 18.00 9.89 -8.24
CA ARG A 172 18.58 10.68 -9.32
C ARG A 172 18.24 12.17 -9.15
N PRO A 173 19.16 13.09 -9.41
CA PRO A 173 18.88 14.52 -9.40
C PRO A 173 17.89 14.88 -10.53
N VAL A 174 17.16 15.98 -10.37
CA VAL A 174 16.26 16.54 -11.39
C VAL A 174 16.68 17.98 -11.67
N PRO A 175 17.59 18.20 -12.62
CA PRO A 175 18.17 19.53 -12.89
C PRO A 175 17.15 20.64 -13.14
N ALA A 176 16.04 20.31 -13.80
CA ALA A 176 14.96 21.26 -14.10
C ALA A 176 14.26 21.84 -12.85
N LEU A 177 14.41 21.20 -11.69
CA LEU A 177 13.78 21.60 -10.44
C LEU A 177 14.79 22.06 -9.38
N GLU A 178 16.09 21.91 -9.61
CA GLU A 178 17.14 22.16 -8.62
C GLU A 178 17.16 23.60 -8.10
N ALA A 179 16.91 24.59 -8.99
CA ALA A 179 16.88 26.00 -8.59
C ALA A 179 15.75 26.33 -7.61
N ARG A 180 14.61 25.65 -7.71
CA ARG A 180 13.43 25.90 -6.88
C ARG A 180 13.32 24.97 -5.68
N TYR A 181 13.82 23.75 -5.84
CA TYR A 181 13.84 22.70 -4.83
C TYR A 181 15.23 22.09 -4.73
N PRO A 182 16.18 22.79 -4.08
CA PRO A 182 17.55 22.29 -3.92
C PRO A 182 17.56 20.92 -3.25
N GLY A 183 18.34 19.99 -3.82
CA GLY A 183 18.45 18.65 -3.30
C GLY A 183 17.26 17.72 -3.61
N LEU A 184 16.32 18.15 -4.43
CA LEU A 184 15.24 17.27 -4.89
C LEU A 184 15.80 16.06 -5.63
N ARG A 185 15.27 14.88 -5.30
CA ARG A 185 15.66 13.60 -5.90
C ARG A 185 14.44 12.88 -6.45
N ARG A 186 14.66 12.19 -7.57
CA ARG A 186 13.67 11.33 -8.21
C ARG A 186 14.07 9.87 -8.03
N THR A 187 13.11 9.02 -7.72
CA THR A 187 13.27 7.57 -7.64
C THR A 187 12.07 6.84 -8.23
N TYR A 188 12.27 5.57 -8.60
CA TYR A 188 11.17 4.67 -8.95
C TYR A 188 11.09 3.59 -7.88
N ALA A 189 9.96 3.52 -7.19
CA ALA A 189 9.73 2.53 -6.15
C ALA A 189 8.26 2.14 -6.08
N GLU A 190 7.99 0.85 -5.93
CA GLU A 190 6.64 0.29 -5.74
C GLU A 190 5.62 0.72 -6.81
N GLY A 191 6.06 0.73 -8.08
CA GLY A 191 5.19 1.10 -9.22
C GLY A 191 4.96 2.60 -9.40
N HIS A 192 5.63 3.44 -8.61
CA HIS A 192 5.48 4.89 -8.64
C HIS A 192 6.78 5.58 -8.96
N LEU A 193 6.71 6.60 -9.80
CA LEU A 193 7.73 7.61 -9.92
C LEU A 193 7.55 8.60 -8.77
N ARG A 194 8.57 8.74 -7.92
CA ARG A 194 8.51 9.56 -6.70
C ARG A 194 9.55 10.66 -6.75
N TYR A 195 9.16 11.84 -6.32
CA TYR A 195 10.01 13.04 -6.16
C TYR A 195 10.05 13.37 -4.69
N LEU A 196 11.26 13.36 -4.14
CA LEU A 196 11.55 13.49 -2.73
C LEU A 196 12.30 14.80 -2.51
N PHE A 197 11.81 15.66 -1.64
CA PHE A 197 12.48 16.89 -1.27
C PHE A 197 12.13 17.30 0.15
N THR A 198 13.04 18.03 0.77
CA THR A 198 12.80 18.64 2.09
C THR A 198 12.58 20.14 1.90
N ARG A 199 11.52 20.66 2.49
CA ARG A 199 11.23 22.09 2.54
C ARG A 199 10.64 22.45 3.89
N PHE A 200 11.05 23.54 4.46
CA PHE A 200 10.63 23.96 5.80
C PHE A 200 10.86 22.89 6.88
N GLY A 201 11.97 22.13 6.78
CA GLY A 201 12.28 21.01 7.67
C GLY A 201 11.42 19.75 7.48
N VAL A 202 10.44 19.77 6.56
CA VAL A 202 9.47 18.71 6.32
C VAL A 202 9.85 17.90 5.09
N PRO A 203 9.86 16.55 5.14
CA PRO A 203 9.95 15.72 3.95
C PRO A 203 8.62 15.73 3.18
N TYR A 204 8.70 16.07 1.89
CA TYR A 204 7.59 16.01 0.94
C TYR A 204 7.85 14.95 -0.10
N VAL A 205 6.79 14.29 -0.51
CA VAL A 205 6.82 13.29 -1.58
C VAL A 205 5.70 13.56 -2.56
N VAL A 206 6.07 13.77 -3.83
CA VAL A 206 5.14 13.74 -4.95
C VAL A 206 5.26 12.38 -5.63
N SER A 207 4.16 11.70 -5.91
CA SER A 207 4.18 10.39 -6.54
C SER A 207 3.11 10.24 -7.63
N ILE A 208 3.49 9.56 -8.72
CA ILE A 208 2.62 9.22 -9.85
C ILE A 208 2.80 7.74 -10.15
N GLU A 209 1.70 7.01 -10.26
CA GLU A 209 1.74 5.63 -10.74
C GLU A 209 2.13 5.62 -12.22
N CYS A 210 3.14 4.85 -12.59
CA CYS A 210 3.55 4.71 -13.97
C CYS A 210 4.06 3.31 -14.27
N PHE A 211 4.10 2.98 -15.55
CA PHE A 211 4.58 1.70 -16.03
C PHE A 211 5.95 1.85 -16.68
N ASP A 212 6.94 1.13 -16.14
CA ASP A 212 8.27 1.08 -16.72
C ASP A 212 8.32 -0.04 -17.77
N GLY A 213 8.09 0.33 -19.02
CA GLY A 213 8.02 -0.62 -20.10
C GLY A 213 7.79 0.04 -21.46
N ARG A 214 7.58 -0.77 -22.50
CA ARG A 214 7.23 -0.24 -23.83
C ARG A 214 5.87 0.47 -23.76
N PRO A 215 5.69 1.59 -24.49
CA PRO A 215 4.41 2.28 -24.56
C PRO A 215 3.31 1.29 -24.92
N ARG A 216 2.27 1.21 -24.10
CA ARG A 216 1.03 0.51 -24.40
C ARG A 216 -0.05 1.56 -24.51
N LEU A 217 -0.89 1.45 -25.52
CA LEU A 217 -2.11 2.22 -25.61
C LEU A 217 -2.85 2.10 -24.27
N LEU A 218 -3.19 3.20 -23.62
CA LEU A 218 -3.93 3.27 -22.36
C LEU A 218 -3.14 3.15 -21.05
N ARG A 219 -1.79 3.20 -21.05
CA ARG A 219 -1.00 3.21 -19.81
C ARG A 219 0.04 4.31 -19.80
N LEU A 220 0.07 5.06 -18.72
CA LEU A 220 1.09 6.07 -18.47
C LEU A 220 2.46 5.42 -18.32
N ILE A 221 3.43 5.80 -19.17
CA ILE A 221 4.84 5.39 -19.02
C ILE A 221 5.58 6.38 -18.13
N CYS A 222 6.67 5.92 -17.46
CA CYS A 222 7.35 6.75 -16.47
C CYS A 222 8.02 8.01 -17.05
N THR A 223 8.37 8.03 -18.33
CA THR A 223 8.88 9.26 -18.99
C THR A 223 7.79 10.32 -19.21
N GLN A 224 6.55 9.90 -19.44
CA GLN A 224 5.41 10.82 -19.52
C GLN A 224 5.02 11.31 -18.12
N ALA A 225 5.00 10.38 -17.13
CA ALA A 225 4.78 10.73 -15.73
C ALA A 225 5.79 11.74 -15.21
N ASP A 226 7.06 11.64 -15.64
CA ASP A 226 8.12 12.62 -15.29
C ASP A 226 7.75 14.04 -15.74
N ARG A 227 7.28 14.22 -16.97
CA ARG A 227 6.85 15.53 -17.49
C ARG A 227 5.68 16.12 -16.69
N ILE A 228 4.69 15.28 -16.39
CA ILE A 228 3.52 15.66 -15.59
C ILE A 228 3.94 16.05 -14.17
N ALA A 229 4.82 15.26 -13.55
CA ALA A 229 5.33 15.55 -12.21
C ALA A 229 6.13 16.84 -12.14
N VAL A 230 7.00 17.11 -13.13
CA VAL A 230 7.75 18.37 -13.21
C VAL A 230 6.81 19.56 -13.35
N HIS A 231 5.74 19.45 -14.16
CA HIS A 231 4.70 20.47 -14.27
C HIS A 231 4.00 20.70 -12.93
N PHE A 232 3.59 19.62 -12.25
CA PHE A 232 2.94 19.67 -10.95
C PHE A 232 3.82 20.34 -9.88
N ILE A 233 5.08 19.93 -9.77
CA ILE A 233 6.01 20.45 -8.76
C ILE A 233 6.30 21.94 -9.00
N ASN A 234 6.36 22.38 -10.25
CA ASN A 234 6.48 23.80 -10.59
C ASN A 234 5.24 24.61 -10.22
N ALA A 235 4.07 23.98 -10.20
CA ALA A 235 2.81 24.61 -9.80
C ALA A 235 2.64 24.72 -8.27
N LEU A 236 3.42 23.98 -7.46
CA LEU A 236 3.25 23.96 -6.01
C LEU A 236 3.46 25.35 -5.39
N ARG A 237 2.53 25.73 -4.51
CA ARG A 237 2.56 26.93 -3.67
C ARG A 237 2.32 26.51 -2.22
N LEU A 238 2.80 27.34 -1.28
CA LEU A 238 2.43 27.22 0.13
C LEU A 238 1.04 27.80 0.33
N VAL A 239 0.09 26.98 0.75
CA VAL A 239 -1.34 27.31 0.75
C VAL A 239 -2.00 27.23 2.13
N GLY A 240 -1.30 26.71 3.15
CA GLY A 240 -1.87 26.61 4.48
C GLY A 240 -1.04 25.79 5.46
N GLY A 241 -1.69 25.34 6.51
CA GLY A 241 -1.11 24.66 7.68
C GLY A 241 -1.08 25.55 8.92
N THR A 242 -0.80 24.96 10.08
CA THR A 242 -0.78 25.71 11.35
C THR A 242 0.34 25.22 12.26
N PRO A 243 1.14 26.13 12.83
CA PRO A 243 2.08 25.77 13.87
C PRO A 243 1.35 25.15 15.07
N GLN A 244 1.74 23.93 15.44
CA GLN A 244 1.18 23.20 16.57
C GLN A 244 2.31 22.75 17.48
N ASP A 245 2.12 22.93 18.78
CA ASP A 245 3.02 22.41 19.80
C ASP A 245 2.56 20.99 20.16
N LEU A 246 3.13 20.02 19.46
CA LEU A 246 2.77 18.61 19.59
C LEU A 246 3.90 17.84 20.26
N ALA A 247 3.54 17.03 21.25
CA ALA A 247 4.45 16.09 21.87
C ALA A 247 5.04 15.10 20.83
N PRO A 248 6.20 14.49 21.10
CA PRO A 248 6.68 13.37 20.31
C PRO A 248 5.62 12.27 20.22
N PRO A 249 5.47 11.61 19.05
CA PRO A 249 4.46 10.58 18.88
C PRO A 249 4.81 9.34 19.73
N GLU A 250 3.82 8.81 20.41
CA GLU A 250 3.91 7.52 21.09
C GLU A 250 3.09 6.50 20.27
N PRO A 251 3.75 5.55 19.60
CA PRO A 251 3.04 4.48 18.89
C PRO A 251 2.12 3.75 19.86
N PRO A 252 0.84 3.61 19.53
CA PRO A 252 -0.09 2.97 20.44
C PRO A 252 0.29 1.52 20.71
N LEU A 253 0.06 1.07 21.95
CA LEU A 253 0.34 -0.30 22.37
C LEU A 253 -0.68 -1.27 21.79
N ALA A 254 -0.18 -2.30 21.10
CA ALA A 254 -0.99 -3.46 20.79
C ALA A 254 -1.12 -4.34 22.04
N VAL A 255 -2.27 -4.26 22.71
CA VAL A 255 -2.56 -5.10 23.86
C VAL A 255 -3.09 -6.45 23.36
N ARG A 256 -2.39 -7.52 23.67
CA ARG A 256 -2.87 -8.88 23.42
C ARG A 256 -3.80 -9.33 24.55
N PRO A 257 -4.87 -10.09 24.25
CA PRO A 257 -5.73 -10.67 25.27
C PRO A 257 -4.95 -11.54 26.26
N LEU A 258 -5.31 -11.46 27.54
CA LEU A 258 -4.70 -12.28 28.61
C LEU A 258 -5.26 -13.71 28.66
N LEU A 259 -6.05 -14.10 27.67
CA LEU A 259 -6.74 -15.38 27.69
C LEU A 259 -5.77 -16.56 27.57
N LEU A 260 -6.10 -17.61 28.30
CA LEU A 260 -5.21 -18.72 28.61
C LEU A 260 -5.25 -19.85 27.58
N SER A 261 -6.29 -19.94 26.79
CA SER A 261 -6.45 -21.04 25.83
C SER A 261 -6.09 -20.62 24.42
N PRO A 262 -5.11 -21.26 23.79
CA PRO A 262 -4.86 -21.06 22.37
C PRO A 262 -6.06 -21.50 21.55
N THR A 263 -6.51 -20.68 20.63
CA THR A 263 -7.69 -20.94 19.81
C THR A 263 -7.37 -21.08 18.33
N PHE A 264 -6.19 -20.68 17.90
CA PHE A 264 -5.66 -20.90 16.57
C PHE A 264 -4.14 -21.04 16.58
N THR A 265 -3.60 -21.53 15.48
CA THR A 265 -2.15 -21.65 15.28
C THR A 265 -1.71 -20.87 14.06
N TYR A 266 -0.47 -20.39 14.08
CA TYR A 266 0.12 -19.65 12.98
C TYR A 266 1.62 -19.90 12.87
N TYR A 267 2.19 -19.82 11.69
CA TYR A 267 3.63 -19.76 11.50
C TYR A 267 4.10 -18.31 11.66
N GLY A 268 5.31 -18.10 12.16
CA GLY A 268 5.89 -16.77 12.33
C GLY A 268 5.95 -15.98 11.01
N PRO A 269 6.05 -14.62 11.09
CA PRO A 269 6.09 -13.77 9.92
C PRO A 269 7.27 -14.14 9.01
N GLY A 270 7.08 -13.99 7.69
CA GLY A 270 8.06 -14.39 6.68
C GLY A 270 8.09 -15.89 6.38
N LYS A 271 7.37 -16.73 7.11
CA LYS A 271 7.21 -18.17 6.84
C LYS A 271 6.16 -18.41 5.75
N ILE A 272 6.43 -17.90 4.55
CA ILE A 272 5.62 -18.15 3.36
C ILE A 272 5.73 -19.62 2.92
N PHE A 273 4.89 -20.06 1.97
CA PHE A 273 5.03 -21.42 1.44
C PHE A 273 6.42 -21.63 0.85
N PRO A 274 7.07 -22.78 1.13
CA PRO A 274 8.39 -23.08 0.58
C PRO A 274 8.42 -22.98 -0.96
N GLY A 275 9.37 -22.20 -1.48
CA GLY A 275 9.49 -21.97 -2.92
C GLY A 275 8.50 -20.95 -3.51
N SER A 276 7.61 -20.36 -2.72
CA SER A 276 6.65 -19.37 -3.20
C SER A 276 7.23 -17.97 -3.38
N GLY A 277 8.36 -17.65 -2.76
CA GLY A 277 9.00 -16.34 -2.87
C GLY A 277 9.74 -16.12 -4.19
N PHE A 278 10.16 -14.88 -4.44
CA PHE A 278 10.98 -14.55 -5.60
C PHE A 278 12.34 -15.26 -5.51
N ARG A 279 12.71 -16.03 -6.55
CA ARG A 279 13.92 -16.88 -6.58
C ARG A 279 14.04 -17.82 -5.38
N ASN A 280 12.89 -18.31 -4.90
CA ASN A 280 12.77 -19.18 -3.73
C ASN A 280 13.22 -18.54 -2.41
N ALA A 281 13.37 -17.21 -2.37
CA ALA A 281 13.67 -16.52 -1.11
C ALA A 281 12.51 -16.67 -0.11
N PRO A 282 12.78 -16.77 1.20
CA PRO A 282 11.75 -16.69 2.22
C PRO A 282 11.10 -15.30 2.22
N GLY A 283 9.97 -15.14 2.88
CA GLY A 283 9.43 -13.84 3.23
C GLY A 283 10.32 -13.16 4.28
N ARG A 284 9.99 -11.90 4.60
CA ARG A 284 10.68 -11.15 5.64
C ARG A 284 10.04 -11.43 6.99
N ALA A 285 10.86 -11.76 7.98
CA ALA A 285 10.42 -11.89 9.38
C ALA A 285 10.22 -10.49 9.98
N ASP A 286 8.98 -10.04 10.06
CA ASP A 286 8.61 -8.75 10.63
C ASP A 286 7.58 -8.95 11.76
N TYR A 287 8.02 -8.85 13.01
CA TYR A 287 7.17 -8.97 14.20
C TYR A 287 6.53 -7.65 14.61
N THR A 288 6.63 -6.60 13.78
CA THR A 288 6.06 -5.29 14.09
C THR A 288 4.54 -5.33 14.03
N VAL A 289 3.89 -4.85 15.08
CA VAL A 289 2.45 -4.55 15.09
C VAL A 289 2.30 -3.06 14.80
N TYR A 290 1.93 -2.74 13.57
CA TYR A 290 1.90 -1.36 13.07
C TYR A 290 0.79 -0.51 13.67
N ALA A 291 -0.32 -1.12 14.06
CA ALA A 291 -1.42 -0.44 14.73
C ALA A 291 -2.22 -1.41 15.61
N PRO A 292 -2.77 -0.96 16.76
CA PRO A 292 -3.75 -1.71 17.54
C PRO A 292 -5.10 -1.59 16.85
N MET A 293 -5.36 -2.41 15.86
CA MET A 293 -6.56 -2.34 15.04
C MET A 293 -7.58 -3.43 15.37
N ARG A 294 -8.84 -3.25 14.95
CA ARG A 294 -9.84 -4.29 14.84
C ARG A 294 -9.49 -5.20 13.65
N PHE A 295 -9.95 -6.47 13.69
CA PHE A 295 -9.80 -7.35 12.54
C PHE A 295 -10.72 -6.89 11.38
N PRO A 296 -10.27 -6.95 10.11
CA PRO A 296 -11.02 -6.37 8.99
C PRO A 296 -12.30 -7.14 8.61
N LEU A 297 -12.41 -8.42 8.97
CA LEU A 297 -13.66 -9.19 8.87
C LEU A 297 -14.44 -9.03 10.17
N GLU A 298 -15.78 -8.93 10.06
CA GLU A 298 -16.65 -8.74 11.21
C GLU A 298 -16.67 -9.97 12.12
N GLU A 299 -16.59 -11.16 11.54
CA GLU A 299 -16.75 -12.44 12.24
C GLU A 299 -15.59 -13.41 11.99
N ALA A 300 -15.43 -14.34 12.93
CA ALA A 300 -14.55 -15.50 12.83
C ALA A 300 -15.37 -16.76 12.46
N PRO A 301 -14.72 -17.82 11.91
CA PRO A 301 -13.29 -17.94 11.66
C PRO A 301 -12.84 -17.29 10.35
N ALA A 302 -11.57 -16.91 10.34
CA ALA A 302 -10.89 -16.42 9.15
C ALA A 302 -9.47 -16.99 9.05
N TYR A 303 -8.94 -17.08 7.84
CA TYR A 303 -7.67 -17.74 7.56
C TYR A 303 -6.77 -16.82 6.73
N ALA A 304 -5.52 -16.64 7.14
CA ALA A 304 -4.47 -15.98 6.38
C ALA A 304 -3.63 -17.06 5.69
N ASN A 305 -3.94 -17.34 4.43
CA ASN A 305 -3.28 -18.37 3.63
C ASN A 305 -3.15 -17.92 2.17
N SER A 306 -2.13 -18.43 1.48
CA SER A 306 -1.92 -18.11 0.06
C SER A 306 -3.11 -18.50 -0.81
N GLN A 307 -3.45 -17.62 -1.75
CA GLN A 307 -4.45 -17.97 -2.77
C GLN A 307 -3.85 -18.74 -3.96
N ILE A 308 -2.53 -18.69 -4.17
CA ILE A 308 -1.86 -19.31 -5.34
C ILE A 308 -1.09 -20.56 -4.93
N TYR A 309 -0.29 -20.47 -3.87
CA TYR A 309 0.60 -21.54 -3.43
C TYR A 309 -0.09 -22.41 -2.39
N ARG A 310 -0.74 -23.48 -2.85
CA ARG A 310 -1.53 -24.36 -2.00
C ARG A 310 -0.88 -25.74 -1.90
N PRO A 311 -0.94 -26.41 -0.74
CA PRO A 311 -0.27 -27.71 -0.55
C PRO A 311 -0.81 -28.83 -1.46
N ARG A 312 -2.01 -28.69 -1.99
CA ARG A 312 -2.70 -29.70 -2.82
C ARG A 312 -3.28 -29.06 -4.08
N SER A 313 -2.44 -28.49 -4.93
CA SER A 313 -2.86 -27.98 -6.25
C SER A 313 -3.14 -29.09 -7.27
N GLY A 314 -3.76 -30.20 -6.87
CA GLY A 314 -4.30 -31.22 -7.77
C GLY A 314 -5.73 -30.86 -8.15
N LYS A 315 -5.95 -30.43 -9.35
CA LYS A 315 -7.19 -30.33 -10.19
C LYS A 315 -8.60 -30.30 -9.56
N GLY A 316 -8.75 -30.18 -8.26
CA GLY A 316 -10.02 -30.03 -7.56
C GLY A 316 -9.98 -28.79 -6.68
N ARG A 317 -10.71 -27.75 -7.07
CA ARG A 317 -10.89 -26.53 -6.28
C ARG A 317 -11.86 -26.80 -5.13
N ASP A 318 -11.51 -27.68 -4.23
CA ASP A 318 -12.26 -27.80 -2.99
C ASP A 318 -11.75 -26.79 -1.99
N ALA A 319 -12.37 -25.61 -2.00
CA ALA A 319 -12.05 -24.50 -1.10
C ALA A 319 -12.16 -24.91 0.38
N SER A 320 -13.01 -25.90 0.70
CA SER A 320 -13.29 -26.31 2.08
C SER A 320 -12.10 -26.94 2.80
N THR A 321 -11.15 -27.52 2.07
CA THR A 321 -9.97 -28.20 2.64
C THR A 321 -8.70 -27.36 2.62
N GLU A 322 -8.72 -26.20 1.95
CA GLU A 322 -7.54 -25.37 1.72
C GLU A 322 -7.42 -24.21 2.71
N TYR A 323 -8.50 -23.89 3.44
CA TYR A 323 -8.54 -22.81 4.40
C TYR A 323 -8.67 -23.38 5.79
N ALA A 324 -7.53 -23.53 6.45
CA ALA A 324 -7.45 -24.08 7.77
C ALA A 324 -6.27 -23.45 8.53
N TYR A 325 -6.26 -23.63 9.84
CA TYR A 325 -5.05 -23.38 10.61
C TYR A 325 -4.01 -24.47 10.33
N PRO A 326 -2.72 -24.12 10.44
CA PRO A 326 -2.14 -22.85 10.91
C PRO A 326 -2.24 -21.76 9.84
N TRP A 327 -2.36 -20.50 10.28
CA TRP A 327 -2.14 -19.35 9.41
C TRP A 327 -0.72 -19.37 8.85
N ARG A 328 -0.58 -18.87 7.65
CA ARG A 328 0.71 -18.71 6.99
C ARG A 328 0.79 -17.35 6.35
N ASP A 329 1.91 -16.68 6.59
CA ASP A 329 2.21 -15.41 5.94
C ASP A 329 2.22 -15.57 4.42
N ASN A 330 1.64 -14.63 3.70
CA ASN A 330 1.68 -14.58 2.24
C ASN A 330 2.18 -13.22 1.70
N PHE A 331 2.68 -12.35 2.58
CA PHE A 331 3.44 -11.17 2.19
C PHE A 331 4.75 -11.60 1.52
N CYS A 332 5.13 -10.95 0.43
CA CYS A 332 6.30 -11.31 -0.38
C CYS A 332 6.22 -12.63 -1.16
N GLU A 333 5.11 -13.35 -1.16
CA GLU A 333 4.92 -14.39 -2.17
C GLU A 333 5.11 -13.82 -3.56
N ARG A 334 5.65 -14.61 -4.48
CA ARG A 334 5.99 -14.17 -5.83
C ARG A 334 4.76 -13.67 -6.59
N ARG A 335 4.71 -12.36 -6.78
CA ARG A 335 3.76 -11.61 -7.60
C ARG A 335 4.54 -10.61 -8.45
N GLY A 336 3.88 -10.00 -9.42
CA GLY A 336 4.49 -8.98 -10.26
C GLY A 336 4.47 -7.56 -9.67
N PHE A 337 4.18 -7.40 -8.39
CA PHE A 337 4.10 -6.09 -7.75
C PHE A 337 5.46 -5.67 -7.18
N ALA A 338 5.83 -4.41 -7.36
CA ALA A 338 6.99 -3.85 -6.71
C ALA A 338 6.69 -3.63 -5.22
N VAL A 339 7.49 -4.24 -4.35
CA VAL A 339 7.38 -4.16 -2.89
C VAL A 339 8.78 -4.06 -2.31
N GLY A 340 9.15 -2.87 -1.84
CA GLY A 340 10.52 -2.61 -1.39
C GLY A 340 10.96 -3.47 -0.21
N GLN A 341 10.04 -3.89 0.63
CA GLN A 341 10.31 -4.75 1.78
C GLN A 341 10.54 -6.22 1.43
N CYS A 342 10.21 -6.64 0.20
CA CYS A 342 10.37 -8.03 -0.19
C CYS A 342 11.80 -8.32 -0.69
N PRO A 343 12.36 -9.49 -0.39
CA PRO A 343 13.60 -9.94 -0.99
C PRO A 343 13.48 -9.91 -2.53
N GLY A 344 14.36 -9.17 -3.20
CA GLY A 344 14.29 -8.96 -4.64
C GLY A 344 13.37 -7.83 -5.11
N GLY A 345 12.77 -7.05 -4.20
CA GLY A 345 12.02 -5.84 -4.50
C GLY A 345 10.64 -6.07 -5.14
N ILE A 346 10.21 -7.32 -5.27
CA ILE A 346 8.90 -7.70 -5.81
C ILE A 346 8.24 -8.77 -4.96
N GLY A 347 6.90 -8.74 -4.89
CA GLY A 347 6.14 -9.73 -4.14
C GLY A 347 4.67 -9.36 -3.97
N HIS A 348 4.00 -10.10 -3.14
CA HIS A 348 2.64 -9.83 -2.68
C HIS A 348 2.66 -8.67 -1.67
N GLN A 349 1.76 -7.71 -1.83
CA GLN A 349 1.78 -6.43 -1.11
C GLN A 349 1.11 -6.48 0.26
N GLY A 350 0.38 -7.54 0.59
CA GLY A 350 -0.42 -7.65 1.80
C GLY A 350 -0.72 -9.10 2.16
N GLN A 351 -1.86 -9.32 2.82
CA GLN A 351 -2.36 -10.63 3.20
C GLN A 351 -3.69 -10.93 2.53
N ASP A 352 -3.82 -12.14 1.99
CA ASP A 352 -5.09 -12.68 1.53
C ASP A 352 -5.80 -13.32 2.72
N LEU A 353 -6.94 -12.75 3.11
CA LEU A 353 -7.76 -13.21 4.20
C LEU A 353 -9.02 -13.91 3.67
N ARG A 354 -9.24 -15.12 4.15
CA ARG A 354 -10.39 -15.92 3.76
C ARG A 354 -11.32 -16.08 4.94
N PRO A 355 -12.60 -15.67 4.78
CA PRO A 355 -13.62 -15.93 5.81
C PRO A 355 -13.94 -17.42 5.90
N ALA A 356 -14.75 -17.78 6.86
CA ALA A 356 -15.28 -19.13 7.02
C ALA A 356 -15.79 -19.71 5.69
N PRO A 357 -15.66 -21.04 5.47
CA PRO A 357 -16.19 -21.63 4.25
C PRO A 357 -17.67 -21.30 4.08
N CYS A 358 -18.05 -21.02 2.86
CA CYS A 358 -19.42 -20.76 2.50
C CYS A 358 -20.30 -21.98 2.87
N ARG A 359 -21.42 -21.74 3.54
CA ARG A 359 -22.40 -22.81 3.82
C ARG A 359 -23.09 -23.28 2.55
N GLU A 360 -23.33 -22.36 1.64
CA GLU A 360 -23.87 -22.64 0.31
C GLU A 360 -23.06 -21.89 -0.73
N PRO A 361 -22.18 -22.56 -1.48
CA PRO A 361 -21.51 -21.94 -2.60
C PRO A 361 -22.56 -21.64 -3.68
N LEU A 362 -23.04 -20.41 -3.71
CA LEU A 362 -23.76 -19.90 -4.87
C LEU A 362 -22.78 -19.95 -6.04
N GLY A 363 -23.13 -20.56 -7.15
CA GLY A 363 -22.26 -20.65 -8.32
C GLY A 363 -21.54 -19.33 -8.56
N ASN A 364 -20.25 -19.37 -8.91
CA ASN A 364 -19.32 -18.24 -9.06
C ASN A 364 -18.61 -17.77 -7.77
N ASP A 365 -18.27 -18.67 -6.84
CA ASP A 365 -17.49 -18.37 -5.63
C ASP A 365 -18.11 -17.29 -4.72
N ARG A 366 -19.41 -17.08 -4.78
CA ARG A 366 -20.15 -16.24 -3.82
C ARG A 366 -20.54 -17.07 -2.60
N CYS A 367 -20.51 -16.41 -1.45
CA CYS A 367 -20.95 -17.01 -0.19
C CYS A 367 -22.35 -16.50 0.20
N ASP A 368 -23.18 -17.39 0.71
CA ASP A 368 -24.42 -17.03 1.40
C ASP A 368 -24.40 -17.59 2.83
N PRO A 369 -24.51 -16.76 3.88
CA PRO A 369 -24.49 -15.29 3.80
C PRO A 369 -23.12 -14.73 3.39
N ALA A 370 -23.13 -13.54 2.78
CA ALA A 370 -21.90 -12.82 2.45
C ALA A 370 -21.20 -12.34 3.73
N HIS A 371 -19.87 -12.30 3.71
CA HIS A 371 -19.08 -11.89 4.88
C HIS A 371 -18.83 -10.38 4.89
N ASN A 372 -19.15 -9.75 5.99
CA ASN A 372 -19.03 -8.32 6.18
C ASN A 372 -17.59 -7.89 6.47
N LEU A 373 -17.24 -6.71 5.96
CA LEU A 373 -16.00 -6.01 6.22
C LEU A 373 -16.26 -4.79 7.10
N VAL A 374 -15.42 -4.60 8.10
CA VAL A 374 -15.52 -3.49 9.03
C VAL A 374 -14.26 -2.63 9.02
N ALA A 375 -14.41 -1.35 9.34
CA ALA A 375 -13.30 -0.43 9.47
C ALA A 375 -12.37 -0.86 10.61
N VAL A 376 -11.10 -1.12 10.30
CA VAL A 376 -10.10 -1.54 11.30
C VAL A 376 -9.71 -0.44 12.27
N ARG A 377 -9.87 0.83 11.86
CA ARG A 377 -9.59 2.04 12.64
C ARG A 377 -10.57 3.13 12.25
N SER A 378 -10.77 4.10 13.14
CA SER A 378 -11.41 5.36 12.76
C SER A 378 -10.47 6.16 11.86
N GLY A 379 -11.00 6.69 10.76
CA GLY A 379 -10.21 7.43 9.78
C GLY A 379 -11.03 7.93 8.61
N ALA A 380 -10.36 8.55 7.63
CA ALA A 380 -10.99 9.04 6.42
C ALA A 380 -10.93 8.01 5.29
N ILE A 381 -12.03 7.83 4.57
CA ILE A 381 -12.09 6.97 3.38
C ILE A 381 -11.42 7.67 2.20
N MET A 382 -10.56 6.91 1.51
CA MET A 382 -10.10 7.23 0.17
C MET A 382 -10.44 6.06 -0.74
N ARG A 383 -11.38 6.27 -1.66
CA ARG A 383 -11.82 5.23 -2.58
C ARG A 383 -10.93 5.18 -3.82
N SER A 384 -10.59 3.99 -4.25
CA SER A 384 -9.82 3.78 -5.49
C SER A 384 -10.62 4.23 -6.72
N PRO A 385 -9.98 4.87 -7.73
CA PRO A 385 -10.65 5.23 -8.97
C PRO A 385 -11.25 4.04 -9.71
N LYS A 386 -10.61 2.88 -9.61
CA LYS A 386 -11.07 1.62 -10.25
C LYS A 386 -12.19 0.92 -9.48
N GLN A 387 -12.70 1.56 -8.44
CA GLN A 387 -13.84 1.08 -7.64
C GLN A 387 -13.66 -0.29 -6.96
N GLU A 388 -12.46 -0.85 -6.92
CA GLU A 388 -12.20 -2.19 -6.36
C GLU A 388 -11.54 -2.17 -5.00
N ALA A 389 -11.15 -0.98 -4.52
CA ALA A 389 -10.45 -0.81 -3.25
C ALA A 389 -10.89 0.43 -2.47
N VAL A 390 -10.81 0.31 -1.17
CA VAL A 390 -10.99 1.39 -0.21
C VAL A 390 -9.76 1.48 0.66
N TYR A 391 -9.30 2.70 0.92
CA TYR A 391 -8.30 2.99 1.93
C TYR A 391 -8.97 3.66 3.12
N ILE A 392 -8.58 3.27 4.32
CA ILE A 392 -8.82 4.03 5.54
C ILE A 392 -7.50 4.71 5.89
N VAL A 393 -7.51 6.04 5.89
CA VAL A 393 -6.33 6.85 6.18
C VAL A 393 -6.47 7.42 7.59
N VAL A 394 -5.55 7.05 8.45
CA VAL A 394 -5.44 7.57 9.82
C VAL A 394 -4.37 8.65 9.85
N ASN A 395 -4.70 9.81 10.40
CA ASN A 395 -3.78 10.94 10.56
C ASN A 395 -4.08 11.64 11.89
N ASN A 396 -3.36 11.25 12.94
CA ASN A 396 -3.48 11.85 14.26
C ASN A 396 -2.10 12.09 14.88
N ALA A 397 -2.05 12.54 16.12
CA ALA A 397 -0.79 12.91 16.77
C ALA A 397 0.21 11.76 16.93
N ASN A 398 -0.27 10.51 16.92
CA ASN A 398 0.51 9.31 17.21
C ASN A 398 0.56 8.31 16.05
N GLU A 399 -0.29 8.48 15.04
CA GLU A 399 -0.41 7.54 13.93
C GLU A 399 -0.55 8.27 12.60
N HIS A 400 0.21 7.81 11.63
CA HIS A 400 0.03 8.15 10.22
C HIS A 400 0.15 6.85 9.43
N ILE A 401 -0.96 6.30 8.97
CA ILE A 401 -1.03 4.94 8.43
C ILE A 401 -2.22 4.81 7.48
N ARG A 402 -2.12 3.92 6.49
CA ARG A 402 -3.20 3.55 5.59
C ARG A 402 -3.46 2.07 5.64
N PHE A 403 -4.73 1.71 5.63
CA PHE A 403 -5.23 0.34 5.51
C PHE A 403 -6.00 0.22 4.20
N ARG A 404 -5.59 -0.68 3.31
CA ARG A 404 -6.29 -0.92 2.05
C ARG A 404 -7.05 -2.24 2.10
N TYR A 405 -8.30 -2.16 1.68
CA TYR A 405 -9.20 -3.28 1.43
C TYR A 405 -9.37 -3.41 -0.08
N LEU A 406 -9.04 -4.55 -0.63
CA LEU A 406 -9.13 -4.82 -2.06
C LEU A 406 -10.03 -6.05 -2.29
N HIS A 407 -10.62 -6.14 -3.48
CA HIS A 407 -11.59 -7.17 -3.86
C HIS A 407 -12.92 -7.07 -3.10
N MET A 408 -13.33 -5.84 -2.76
CA MET A 408 -14.63 -5.57 -2.16
C MET A 408 -15.74 -5.58 -3.22
N GLU A 409 -16.97 -5.84 -2.79
CA GLU A 409 -18.14 -5.75 -3.65
C GLU A 409 -18.48 -4.27 -3.91
N PRO A 410 -18.36 -3.76 -5.16
CA PRO A 410 -18.55 -2.34 -5.46
C PRO A 410 -19.95 -1.84 -5.10
N ARG A 411 -21.00 -2.65 -5.33
CA ARG A 411 -22.38 -2.28 -5.00
C ARG A 411 -22.56 -2.07 -3.50
N LYS A 412 -21.93 -2.95 -2.68
CA LYS A 412 -21.99 -2.80 -1.23
C LYS A 412 -21.24 -1.56 -0.75
N MET A 413 -20.12 -1.22 -1.37
CA MET A 413 -19.44 0.04 -1.09
C MET A 413 -20.31 1.26 -1.43
N ASP A 414 -21.11 1.19 -2.50
CA ASP A 414 -22.07 2.24 -2.86
C ASP A 414 -23.24 2.31 -1.89
N GLU A 415 -23.82 1.17 -1.52
CA GLU A 415 -24.89 1.06 -0.53
C GLU A 415 -24.48 1.62 0.83
N GLU A 416 -23.23 1.38 1.26
CA GLU A 416 -22.65 1.92 2.48
C GLU A 416 -22.16 3.37 2.33
N ASN A 417 -22.37 3.98 1.17
CA ASN A 417 -21.98 5.36 0.87
C ASN A 417 -20.51 5.65 1.17
N LEU A 418 -19.61 4.73 0.79
CA LEU A 418 -18.16 4.88 0.96
C LEU A 418 -17.58 5.83 -0.08
N LEU A 419 -17.79 7.11 0.14
CA LEU A 419 -17.21 8.16 -0.69
C LEU A 419 -15.86 8.61 -0.10
N SER A 420 -14.96 9.06 -0.96
CA SER A 420 -13.73 9.72 -0.50
C SER A 420 -14.10 10.91 0.40
N TRP A 421 -13.31 11.16 1.45
CA TRP A 421 -13.49 12.16 2.50
C TRP A 421 -14.45 11.77 3.63
N ARG A 422 -15.29 10.77 3.44
CA ARG A 422 -16.15 10.29 4.51
C ARG A 422 -15.31 9.74 5.66
N ASN A 423 -15.61 10.17 6.87
CA ASN A 423 -15.04 9.59 8.08
C ASN A 423 -15.82 8.34 8.49
N VAL A 424 -15.10 7.30 8.89
CA VAL A 424 -15.63 6.07 9.47
C VAL A 424 -15.11 5.87 10.88
N ARG A 425 -15.87 5.14 11.69
CA ARG A 425 -15.46 4.72 13.04
C ARG A 425 -14.94 3.30 13.03
N GLU A 426 -14.00 2.99 13.90
CA GLU A 426 -13.53 1.61 14.09
C GLU A 426 -14.73 0.68 14.34
N GLY A 427 -14.82 -0.41 13.60
CA GLY A 427 -15.90 -1.39 13.65
C GLY A 427 -17.14 -1.06 12.81
N GLU A 428 -17.18 0.09 12.15
CA GLU A 428 -18.27 0.45 11.23
C GLU A 428 -18.25 -0.45 9.99
N LEU A 429 -19.43 -0.90 9.55
CA LEU A 429 -19.58 -1.69 8.33
C LEU A 429 -19.17 -0.86 7.12
N ILE A 430 -18.26 -1.42 6.30
CA ILE A 430 -17.74 -0.74 5.11
C ILE A 430 -17.93 -1.55 3.82
N GLY A 431 -18.59 -2.69 3.88
CA GLY A 431 -18.89 -3.50 2.70
C GLY A 431 -18.75 -4.98 2.94
N GLN A 432 -18.54 -5.73 1.88
CA GLN A 432 -18.48 -7.19 1.90
C GLN A 432 -17.31 -7.73 1.08
N VAL A 433 -16.81 -8.90 1.49
CA VAL A 433 -15.85 -9.67 0.71
C VAL A 433 -16.47 -10.06 -0.63
N SER A 434 -15.67 -10.03 -1.69
CA SER A 434 -16.16 -10.46 -3.00
C SER A 434 -15.09 -11.16 -3.84
N THR A 435 -15.44 -11.44 -5.08
CA THR A 435 -14.55 -11.97 -6.12
C THR A 435 -14.16 -10.87 -7.13
N TYR A 436 -14.39 -9.61 -6.78
CA TYR A 436 -14.20 -8.51 -7.72
C TYR A 436 -12.72 -8.19 -7.92
N SER A 437 -12.28 -8.22 -9.17
CA SER A 437 -11.00 -7.66 -9.62
C SER A 437 -11.18 -7.19 -11.06
N LYS A 438 -11.29 -5.89 -11.26
CA LYS A 438 -11.67 -5.23 -12.54
C LYS A 438 -13.04 -5.63 -13.09
N LYS A 439 -13.57 -6.75 -12.67
CA LYS A 439 -14.88 -7.30 -13.02
C LYS A 439 -15.28 -8.32 -11.96
N GLU A 440 -16.55 -8.66 -11.93
CA GLU A 440 -17.07 -9.78 -11.15
C GLU A 440 -16.33 -11.09 -11.53
N ASN A 441 -16.06 -11.93 -10.54
CA ASN A 441 -15.32 -13.19 -10.69
C ASN A 441 -13.90 -13.03 -11.29
N GLY A 442 -13.30 -11.85 -11.12
CA GLY A 442 -11.93 -11.57 -11.55
C GLY A 442 -10.85 -12.19 -10.65
N THR A 443 -11.22 -12.59 -9.43
CA THR A 443 -10.36 -13.27 -8.47
C THR A 443 -11.17 -14.30 -7.66
N THR A 444 -10.49 -15.04 -6.77
CA THR A 444 -11.17 -15.95 -5.82
C THR A 444 -11.79 -15.14 -4.68
N TYR A 445 -12.76 -15.72 -3.97
CA TYR A 445 -13.43 -15.07 -2.83
C TYR A 445 -12.46 -14.89 -1.65
N HIS A 446 -12.02 -13.66 -1.39
CA HIS A 446 -11.13 -13.28 -0.30
C HIS A 446 -11.07 -11.77 -0.15
N LEU A 447 -10.63 -11.31 1.00
CA LEU A 447 -10.15 -9.94 1.19
C LEU A 447 -8.63 -9.91 1.00
N HIS A 448 -8.12 -9.10 0.09
CA HIS A 448 -6.72 -8.69 0.13
C HIS A 448 -6.61 -7.45 1.04
N PHE A 449 -5.81 -7.56 2.08
CA PHE A 449 -5.61 -6.51 3.07
C PHE A 449 -4.14 -6.12 3.14
N ASP A 450 -3.84 -4.84 3.01
CA ASP A 450 -2.48 -4.33 3.19
C ASP A 450 -2.41 -3.08 4.06
N ILE A 451 -1.21 -2.85 4.59
CA ILE A 451 -0.84 -1.69 5.39
C ILE A 451 0.23 -0.92 4.65
N GLN A 452 0.05 0.40 4.58
CA GLN A 452 1.04 1.32 4.08
C GLN A 452 1.40 2.34 5.16
N VAL A 453 2.69 2.60 5.31
CA VAL A 453 3.20 3.60 6.23
C VAL A 453 4.01 4.66 5.48
N PRO A 454 3.96 5.93 5.92
CA PRO A 454 4.82 6.95 5.35
C PRO A 454 6.25 6.75 5.83
N THR A 455 7.19 6.92 4.92
CA THR A 455 8.62 7.00 5.18
C THR A 455 9.18 8.26 4.50
N LYS A 456 10.42 8.58 4.75
CA LYS A 456 11.10 9.64 3.97
C LYS A 456 11.17 9.38 2.47
N TYR A 457 10.85 8.15 2.03
CA TYR A 457 10.77 7.75 0.61
C TYR A 457 9.33 7.68 0.08
N GLY A 458 8.35 8.10 0.86
CA GLY A 458 6.92 8.05 0.56
C GLY A 458 6.20 6.90 1.25
N TRP A 459 4.98 6.65 0.81
CA TRP A 459 4.16 5.55 1.31
C TRP A 459 4.72 4.23 0.80
N VAL A 460 4.93 3.27 1.71
CA VAL A 460 5.47 1.95 1.40
C VAL A 460 4.64 0.85 2.03
N PHE A 461 4.58 -0.29 1.38
CA PHE A 461 3.92 -1.47 1.91
C PHE A 461 4.77 -2.11 3.00
N VAL A 462 4.12 -2.47 4.10
CA VAL A 462 4.73 -3.22 5.21
C VAL A 462 3.97 -4.52 5.45
N ASN A 463 4.63 -5.51 6.07
CA ASN A 463 3.98 -6.79 6.34
C ASN A 463 2.84 -6.64 7.37
N PRO A 464 1.56 -6.83 7.02
CA PRO A 464 0.45 -6.68 7.95
C PRO A 464 0.25 -7.90 8.86
N TYR A 465 1.00 -8.99 8.67
CA TYR A 465 0.72 -10.30 9.24
C TYR A 465 0.61 -10.30 10.77
N MET A 466 1.62 -9.79 11.49
CA MET A 466 1.58 -9.76 12.95
C MET A 466 0.52 -8.80 13.49
N THR A 467 0.26 -7.71 12.78
CA THR A 467 -0.86 -6.80 13.10
C THR A 467 -2.21 -7.52 13.00
N LEU A 468 -2.38 -8.37 11.98
CA LEU A 468 -3.58 -9.20 11.79
C LEU A 468 -3.68 -10.32 12.81
N VAL A 469 -2.58 -10.96 13.19
CA VAL A 469 -2.55 -11.99 14.26
C VAL A 469 -3.10 -11.40 15.57
N VAL A 470 -2.59 -10.24 16.00
CA VAL A 470 -3.05 -9.57 17.21
C VAL A 470 -4.50 -9.08 17.09
N ALA A 471 -4.89 -8.57 15.94
CA ALA A 471 -6.27 -8.15 15.69
C ALA A 471 -7.25 -9.35 15.74
N TYR A 472 -6.83 -10.51 15.21
CA TYR A 472 -7.64 -11.72 15.23
C TYR A 472 -7.78 -12.30 16.66
N GLU A 473 -6.71 -12.28 17.46
CA GLU A 473 -6.79 -12.61 18.89
C GLU A 473 -7.85 -11.77 19.63
N ARG A 474 -7.93 -10.47 19.31
CA ARG A 474 -8.96 -9.58 19.87
C ARG A 474 -10.36 -9.95 19.38
N LEU A 475 -10.53 -10.30 18.10
CA LEU A 475 -11.82 -10.68 17.52
C LEU A 475 -12.38 -11.93 18.20
N ILE A 476 -11.56 -12.97 18.36
CA ILE A 476 -12.01 -14.26 18.92
C ILE A 476 -11.98 -14.30 20.46
N GLY A 477 -11.45 -13.25 21.11
CA GLY A 477 -11.21 -13.26 22.54
C GLY A 477 -10.26 -14.38 22.98
N GLY A 478 -9.32 -14.78 22.11
CA GLY A 478 -8.44 -15.94 22.32
C GLY A 478 -6.97 -15.62 22.03
N ARG A 479 -6.13 -16.66 21.98
CA ARG A 479 -4.69 -16.53 21.78
C ARG A 479 -4.22 -17.44 20.65
N GLY A 480 -3.39 -16.90 19.75
CA GLY A 480 -2.65 -17.68 18.77
C GLY A 480 -1.40 -18.33 19.35
N THR A 481 -1.10 -19.54 18.87
CA THR A 481 0.16 -20.24 19.16
C THR A 481 1.03 -20.22 17.93
N GLU A 482 2.22 -19.63 18.06
CA GLU A 482 3.21 -19.65 16.99
C GLU A 482 3.82 -21.04 16.85
N LEU A 483 3.86 -21.55 15.62
CA LEU A 483 4.48 -22.81 15.26
C LEU A 483 5.88 -22.57 14.71
N PHE A 484 6.81 -23.32 15.21
CA PHE A 484 8.18 -23.35 14.71
C PHE A 484 8.35 -24.61 13.86
N ASP A 485 9.03 -24.49 12.69
CA ASP A 485 9.45 -25.68 11.95
C ASP A 485 10.32 -26.50 12.89
N ALA A 486 10.01 -27.78 13.07
CA ALA A 486 10.89 -28.67 13.81
C ALA A 486 12.31 -28.54 13.21
N PRO A 487 13.38 -28.45 14.04
CA PRO A 487 14.73 -28.52 13.51
C PRO A 487 14.77 -29.73 12.57
N ARG A 488 15.17 -29.51 11.33
CA ARG A 488 15.38 -30.60 10.38
C ARG A 488 16.33 -31.56 11.10
N ALA A 489 15.80 -32.66 11.64
CA ALA A 489 16.62 -33.73 12.15
C ALA A 489 17.61 -33.98 11.03
N ALA A 490 18.90 -33.82 11.33
CA ALA A 490 19.94 -34.18 10.39
C ALA A 490 19.53 -35.54 9.87
N GLN A 491 19.18 -35.64 8.60
CA GLN A 491 18.99 -36.91 7.95
C GLN A 491 20.34 -37.61 8.12
N ALA A 492 20.42 -38.41 9.18
CA ALA A 492 21.51 -39.29 9.39
C ALA A 492 21.60 -40.08 8.08
N SER A 493 22.70 -39.93 7.40
CA SER A 493 23.02 -40.69 6.20
C SER A 493 23.03 -42.15 6.61
N GLU A 494 21.91 -42.83 6.45
CA GLU A 494 21.88 -44.29 6.34
C GLU A 494 22.47 -44.68 4.98
N ASN A 495 23.71 -44.33 4.79
CA ASN A 495 24.59 -44.91 3.77
C ASN A 495 25.96 -45.06 4.40
N GLY A 496 26.04 -46.00 5.32
CA GLY A 496 27.33 -46.64 5.64
C GLY A 496 27.86 -47.36 4.38
N PRO A 497 29.14 -47.30 4.10
CA PRO A 497 29.68 -47.89 2.89
C PRO A 497 29.70 -49.45 3.04
N THR A 498 28.77 -50.13 2.38
CA THR A 498 28.97 -51.54 2.08
C THR A 498 29.96 -51.61 0.90
N VAL A 499 31.21 -51.93 1.25
CA VAL A 499 32.24 -52.29 0.29
C VAL A 499 31.90 -53.69 -0.23
N GLY A 500 31.28 -53.75 -1.40
CA GLY A 500 31.17 -54.94 -2.23
C GLY A 500 32.13 -54.86 -3.42
N PRO A 501 32.75 -55.99 -3.88
CA PRO A 501 33.79 -55.94 -4.87
C PRO A 501 33.27 -55.54 -6.26
N ARG A 502 34.00 -54.65 -6.87
CA ARG A 502 33.77 -54.06 -8.21
C ARG A 502 33.93 -55.10 -9.30
N PRO A 503 32.95 -55.35 -10.20
CA PRO A 503 33.19 -56.04 -11.46
C PRO A 503 33.86 -55.10 -12.47
N ALA A 504 34.73 -55.73 -13.30
CA ALA A 504 35.57 -55.07 -14.31
C ALA A 504 34.75 -54.31 -15.38
N ALA A 505 35.29 -53.17 -15.78
CA ALA A 505 34.72 -52.28 -16.78
C ALA A 505 34.72 -52.91 -18.18
N SER A 506 33.57 -52.84 -18.86
CA SER A 506 33.46 -53.09 -20.31
C SER A 506 33.74 -51.80 -21.11
N PRO A 507 34.33 -51.87 -22.30
CA PRO A 507 34.68 -50.69 -23.06
C PRO A 507 33.48 -50.01 -23.72
N PRO A 508 33.56 -48.69 -24.01
CA PRO A 508 32.45 -47.92 -24.55
C PRO A 508 32.20 -48.22 -26.04
N PRO A 509 30.93 -48.16 -26.49
CA PRO A 509 30.61 -48.33 -27.90
C PRO A 509 30.96 -47.11 -28.74
N GLU A 510 31.43 -47.40 -29.91
CA GLU A 510 31.88 -46.52 -30.99
C GLU A 510 30.76 -45.62 -31.52
N LYS A 511 31.05 -44.33 -31.70
CA LYS A 511 30.14 -43.33 -32.24
C LYS A 511 30.03 -43.43 -33.75
N THR A 512 28.87 -43.80 -34.27
CA THR A 512 28.54 -43.63 -35.69
C THR A 512 27.97 -42.23 -35.96
N PRO A 513 28.35 -41.58 -37.07
CA PRO A 513 27.90 -40.22 -37.37
C PRO A 513 26.51 -40.23 -38.00
N LYS A 514 25.61 -39.40 -37.45
CA LYS A 514 24.31 -39.11 -38.09
C LYS A 514 24.45 -37.96 -39.07
N LEU A 515 24.12 -38.27 -40.30
CA LEU A 515 24.00 -37.39 -41.46
C LEU A 515 23.00 -36.25 -41.17
N ARG A 516 23.42 -35.06 -41.60
CA ARG A 516 22.53 -33.90 -41.84
C ARG A 516 21.58 -34.25 -42.98
N ARG A 517 20.29 -33.98 -42.75
CA ARG A 517 19.33 -33.81 -43.85
C ARG A 517 18.59 -32.51 -43.60
N GLY A 518 18.73 -31.65 -44.59
CA GLY A 518 18.14 -30.34 -44.65
C GLY A 518 16.74 -30.36 -45.23
N GLU A 519 16.23 -29.17 -45.32
CA GLU A 519 15.21 -28.64 -46.20
C GLU A 519 13.74 -28.72 -45.77
N ARG A 520 13.26 -27.50 -45.47
CA ARG A 520 12.06 -26.84 -45.99
C ARG A 520 10.74 -27.59 -46.04
N ARG A 521 9.78 -27.02 -45.41
CA ARG A 521 8.54 -26.56 -46.09
C ARG A 521 7.76 -25.59 -45.23
N ASP A 522 7.56 -24.43 -45.87
CA ASP A 522 6.48 -23.52 -45.63
C ASP A 522 5.12 -24.24 -45.73
N LYS A 523 4.17 -23.80 -44.89
CA LYS A 523 2.75 -23.69 -45.26
C LYS A 523 2.04 -22.82 -44.24
N ASP A 524 1.80 -21.59 -44.63
CA ASP A 524 0.50 -20.97 -44.82
C ASP A 524 -0.55 -21.04 -43.68
N THR A 525 -0.81 -19.86 -43.18
CA THR A 525 -2.01 -19.28 -42.57
C THR A 525 -3.32 -19.67 -43.32
N PRO A 526 -4.50 -19.61 -42.70
CA PRO A 526 -5.17 -18.34 -42.42
C PRO A 526 -5.93 -18.34 -41.09
N GLY A 527 -6.02 -17.26 -40.37
CA GLY A 527 -6.99 -16.17 -40.57
C GLY A 527 -8.36 -16.47 -39.98
N ALA A 528 -8.67 -15.87 -38.83
CA ALA A 528 -10.03 -15.48 -38.53
C ALA A 528 -10.00 -14.26 -37.59
N SER A 529 -10.23 -13.13 -38.19
CA SER A 529 -10.70 -11.91 -37.56
C SER A 529 -12.17 -12.08 -37.27
N GLU A 530 -12.59 -11.94 -36.01
CA GLU A 530 -13.98 -11.59 -35.71
C GLU A 530 -14.05 -10.21 -35.12
N ALA A 531 -14.54 -9.31 -35.97
CA ALA A 531 -15.01 -8.00 -35.63
C ALA A 531 -16.34 -8.14 -34.88
N PHE A 532 -16.42 -7.61 -33.66
CA PHE A 532 -17.70 -7.34 -33.02
C PHE A 532 -18.08 -5.90 -33.24
N THR A 533 -19.10 -5.76 -34.07
CA THR A 533 -19.87 -4.55 -34.34
C THR A 533 -20.63 -4.11 -33.10
N THR A 534 -20.48 -2.84 -32.77
CA THR A 534 -21.30 -2.10 -31.81
C THR A 534 -22.73 -1.93 -32.37
N ASN A 535 -23.72 -2.39 -31.64
CA ASN A 535 -25.10 -1.92 -31.76
C ASN A 535 -25.47 -1.19 -30.49
N ALA A 536 -25.65 0.12 -30.58
CA ALA A 536 -26.31 0.94 -29.58
C ALA A 536 -27.83 0.81 -29.74
N PRO A 537 -28.63 0.70 -28.70
CA PRO A 537 -30.05 0.95 -28.77
C PRO A 537 -30.35 2.43 -28.53
N ASN A 538 -31.09 2.94 -29.50
CA ASN A 538 -31.79 4.21 -29.48
C ASN A 538 -32.96 4.09 -28.48
N THR A 539 -33.04 4.96 -27.48
CA THR A 539 -34.26 5.15 -26.68
C THR A 539 -34.70 6.60 -26.79
N GLY A 540 -35.77 6.80 -27.51
CA GLY A 540 -36.66 7.94 -27.31
C GLY A 540 -37.62 7.58 -26.16
N GLU A 541 -37.73 8.46 -25.22
CA GLU A 541 -38.78 9.14 -24.49
C GLU A 541 -38.22 9.70 -23.18
#